data_5a6ec1e07ff5c2b624ff0ac2945c5968
#
_entry.id   5a6ec1e07ff5c2b624ff0ac2945c5968
#
_cell.length_a   1.000
_cell.length_b   1.000
_cell.length_c   1.000
_cell.angle_alpha   90.00
_cell.angle_beta   90.00
_cell.angle_gamma   90.00
#
_symmetry.space_group_name_H-M   'P 1'
#
loop_
_entity.id
_entity.type
_entity.pdbx_description
1 polymer ?
#
loop_
_entity_poly.entity_id
_entity_poly.type
_entity_poly.pdbx_seq_one_letter_code
_entity_poly.pdbx_strand_id
1 'polypeptide(L)'
;CSATPIRCDEEVASTIDSTLACAVTSFPLVYLGLPLSVRKTPSSSLLPLVDKIMRKLATWKAALLTRGERLALVRHVLSAMPVHILMAIVINPSILKKIMRIIRDFLWHGRRNARSGSCLVSWPRLCRPIEFGGLGVRDLYLTGISLRCRWLWLKATDPARPWHHLQLP
;
A
#
# COMPACT_ATOMS: atom_id res chain seq x y z
N CYS A 1 2.14 22.09 13.94
CA CYS A 1 1.59 22.37 12.59
C CYS A 1 2.73 22.54 11.60
N SER A 2 2.51 22.16 10.35
CA SER A 2 3.43 22.46 9.24
C SER A 2 2.63 22.93 8.05
N ALA A 3 3.17 23.91 7.33
CA ALA A 3 2.61 24.43 6.10
C ALA A 3 3.45 23.95 4.92
N THR A 4 2.80 23.50 3.84
CA THR A 4 3.50 23.08 2.63
C THR A 4 2.97 23.90 1.46
N PRO A 5 3.72 24.86 0.94
CA PRO A 5 3.28 25.70 -0.16
C PRO A 5 3.19 24.88 -1.44
N ILE A 6 2.08 25.05 -2.19
CA ILE A 6 1.86 24.42 -3.50
C ILE A 6 1.60 25.54 -4.50
N ARG A 7 2.54 25.78 -5.43
CA ARG A 7 2.45 26.86 -6.43
C ARG A 7 2.19 28.23 -5.81
N CYS A 8 2.83 28.52 -4.68
CA CYS A 8 2.80 29.80 -4.02
C CYS A 8 4.15 30.51 -4.21
N ASP A 9 4.13 31.82 -4.27
CA ASP A 9 5.32 32.65 -4.31
C ASP A 9 5.99 32.65 -2.93
N GLU A 10 7.31 32.91 -2.87
CA GLU A 10 8.08 32.88 -1.63
C GLU A 10 7.61 33.92 -0.61
N GLU A 11 7.09 35.06 -1.07
CA GLU A 11 6.51 36.09 -0.20
C GLU A 11 5.26 35.59 0.54
N VAL A 12 4.40 34.83 -0.15
CA VAL A 12 3.20 34.23 0.46
C VAL A 12 3.61 33.15 1.45
N ALA A 13 4.64 32.35 1.14
CA ALA A 13 5.14 31.32 2.06
C ALA A 13 5.73 31.93 3.34
N SER A 14 6.47 33.04 3.25
CA SER A 14 7.03 33.76 4.39
C SER A 14 5.95 34.41 5.26
N THR A 15 4.91 34.96 4.63
CA THR A 15 3.76 35.53 5.33
C THR A 15 2.99 34.45 6.12
N ILE A 16 2.85 33.26 5.55
CA ILE A 16 2.20 32.11 6.22
C ILE A 16 3.02 31.68 7.45
N ASP A 17 4.35 31.58 7.31
CA ASP A 17 5.25 31.21 8.42
C ASP A 17 5.14 32.21 9.58
N SER A 18 5.20 33.50 9.28
CA SER A 18 5.10 34.56 10.29
C SER A 18 3.72 34.68 10.95
N THR A 19 2.64 34.47 10.17
CA THR A 19 1.26 34.67 10.65
C THR A 19 0.74 33.44 11.41
N LEU A 20 1.06 32.24 10.94
CA LEU A 20 0.56 30.98 11.53
C LEU A 20 1.56 30.31 12.47
N ALA A 21 2.78 30.82 12.59
CA ALA A 21 3.89 30.21 13.36
C ALA A 21 4.03 28.70 13.05
N CYS A 22 3.91 28.34 11.77
CA CYS A 22 3.95 26.96 11.29
C CYS A 22 5.22 26.75 10.46
N ALA A 23 6.01 25.74 10.80
CA ALA A 23 7.21 25.40 10.02
C ALA A 23 6.84 25.10 8.55
N VAL A 24 7.51 25.76 7.63
CA VAL A 24 7.36 25.50 6.20
C VAL A 24 8.11 24.23 5.85
N THR A 25 7.42 23.27 5.24
CA THR A 25 7.98 21.98 4.82
C THR A 25 7.79 21.79 3.31
N SER A 26 8.69 21.01 2.71
CA SER A 26 8.62 20.65 1.28
C SER A 26 8.16 19.21 1.08
N PHE A 27 7.66 18.93 -0.13
CA PHE A 27 7.37 17.55 -0.53
C PHE A 27 8.64 16.68 -0.67
N PRO A 28 8.56 15.37 -0.38
CA PRO A 28 7.37 14.59 0.00
C PRO A 28 7.02 14.75 1.49
N LEU A 29 5.73 14.84 1.79
CA LEU A 29 5.24 14.88 3.17
C LEU A 29 4.42 13.61 3.50
N VAL A 30 4.29 13.30 4.78
CA VAL A 30 3.47 12.16 5.24
C VAL A 30 2.18 12.70 5.85
N TYR A 31 1.05 12.35 5.26
CA TYR A 31 -0.28 12.70 5.75
C TYR A 31 -1.11 11.44 6.00
N LEU A 32 -1.59 11.25 7.22
CA LEU A 32 -2.31 10.04 7.66
C LEU A 32 -1.57 8.72 7.32
N GLY A 33 -0.24 8.75 7.37
CA GLY A 33 0.59 7.58 7.02
C GLY A 33 0.78 7.35 5.51
N LEU A 34 0.29 8.27 4.67
CA LEU A 34 0.46 8.23 3.22
C LEU A 34 1.56 9.20 2.79
N PRO A 35 2.53 8.75 1.99
CA PRO A 35 3.51 9.66 1.40
C PRO A 35 2.85 10.46 0.27
N LEU A 36 2.66 11.74 0.47
CA LEU A 36 2.15 12.67 -0.54
C LEU A 36 3.29 13.32 -1.29
N SER A 37 3.18 13.39 -2.61
CA SER A 37 4.11 14.04 -3.52
C SER A 37 3.35 14.77 -4.61
N VAL A 38 3.90 15.89 -5.10
CA VAL A 38 3.34 16.62 -6.24
C VAL A 38 3.45 15.82 -7.54
N ARG A 39 4.47 14.98 -7.64
CA ARG A 39 4.70 14.07 -8.76
C ARG A 39 4.49 12.61 -8.31
N LYS A 40 4.76 11.67 -9.20
CA LYS A 40 4.71 10.23 -8.89
C LYS A 40 5.53 9.92 -7.63
N THR A 41 4.90 9.26 -6.67
CA THR A 41 5.51 8.88 -5.39
C THR A 41 6.77 8.03 -5.62
N PRO A 42 7.94 8.43 -5.13
CA PRO A 42 9.16 7.67 -5.30
C PRO A 42 9.08 6.34 -4.55
N SER A 43 9.74 5.32 -5.09
CA SER A 43 9.75 3.98 -4.49
C SER A 43 10.36 3.97 -3.08
N SER A 44 11.29 4.88 -2.79
CA SER A 44 11.92 5.04 -1.48
C SER A 44 10.90 5.38 -0.38
N SER A 45 9.91 6.22 -0.68
CA SER A 45 8.84 6.59 0.25
C SER A 45 7.91 5.43 0.61
N LEU A 46 7.93 4.33 -0.16
CA LEU A 46 7.14 3.13 0.07
C LEU A 46 7.94 2.01 0.77
N LEU A 47 9.26 2.16 0.94
CA LEU A 47 10.08 1.19 1.67
C LEU A 47 9.62 1.00 3.13
N PRO A 48 9.20 2.04 3.87
CA PRO A 48 8.68 1.86 5.22
C PRO A 48 7.48 0.89 5.32
N LEU A 49 6.66 0.79 4.26
CA LEU A 49 5.60 -0.22 4.19
C LEU A 49 6.18 -1.64 4.13
N VAL A 50 7.20 -1.86 3.30
CA VAL A 50 7.89 -3.15 3.18
C VAL A 50 8.51 -3.53 4.53
N ASP A 51 9.19 -2.58 5.18
CA ASP A 51 9.82 -2.80 6.48
C ASP A 51 8.79 -3.08 7.58
N LYS A 52 7.62 -2.43 7.53
CA LYS A 52 6.51 -2.70 8.45
C LYS A 52 6.01 -4.14 8.30
N ILE A 53 5.85 -4.63 7.07
CA ILE A 53 5.48 -6.02 6.79
C ILE A 53 6.56 -6.97 7.30
N MET A 54 7.83 -6.69 7.02
CA MET A 54 8.95 -7.51 7.46
C MET A 54 9.07 -7.56 8.99
N ARG A 55 8.88 -6.43 9.68
CA ARG A 55 8.87 -6.38 11.15
C ARG A 55 7.74 -7.20 11.73
N LYS A 56 6.54 -7.13 11.14
CA LYS A 56 5.41 -7.94 11.57
C LYS A 56 5.70 -9.43 11.46
N LEU A 57 6.29 -9.86 10.35
CA LEU A 57 6.73 -11.25 10.15
C LEU A 57 7.80 -11.68 11.16
N ALA A 58 8.69 -10.75 11.57
CA ALA A 58 9.74 -11.06 12.52
C ALA A 58 9.22 -11.45 13.91
N THR A 59 8.07 -10.89 14.30
CA THR A 59 7.47 -11.17 15.60
C THR A 59 6.81 -12.55 15.65
N TRP A 60 6.53 -13.15 14.50
CA TRP A 60 5.87 -14.45 14.43
C TRP A 60 6.92 -15.57 14.41
N LYS A 61 6.75 -16.53 15.30
CA LYS A 61 7.55 -17.76 15.32
C LYS A 61 7.09 -18.69 14.19
N ALA A 62 7.33 -18.27 12.94
CA ALA A 62 6.80 -18.92 11.74
C ALA A 62 7.21 -20.41 11.61
N ALA A 63 8.32 -20.82 12.24
CA ALA A 63 8.74 -22.22 12.27
C ALA A 63 7.78 -23.12 13.07
N LEU A 64 7.02 -22.53 14.02
CA LEU A 64 6.04 -23.24 14.84
C LEU A 64 4.65 -23.27 14.20
N LEU A 65 4.43 -22.47 13.14
CA LEU A 65 3.14 -22.38 12.48
C LEU A 65 2.99 -23.42 11.38
N THR A 66 1.85 -24.06 11.36
CA THR A 66 1.40 -24.91 10.24
C THR A 66 1.17 -24.09 8.97
N ARG A 67 1.07 -24.72 7.82
CA ARG A 67 0.75 -24.03 6.55
C ARG A 67 -0.63 -23.37 6.59
N GLY A 68 -1.61 -23.98 7.25
CA GLY A 68 -2.95 -23.42 7.41
C GLY A 68 -2.93 -22.12 8.23
N GLU A 69 -2.23 -22.10 9.36
CA GLU A 69 -2.09 -20.91 10.20
C GLU A 69 -1.34 -19.79 9.47
N ARG A 70 -0.27 -20.11 8.73
CA ARG A 70 0.42 -19.12 7.86
C ARG A 70 -0.51 -18.56 6.80
N LEU A 71 -1.35 -19.40 6.17
CA LEU A 71 -2.35 -18.97 5.21
C LEU A 71 -3.36 -18.01 5.84
N ALA A 72 -3.85 -18.32 7.04
CA ALA A 72 -4.75 -17.43 7.78
C ALA A 72 -4.11 -16.05 8.04
N LEU A 73 -2.85 -16.02 8.48
CA LEU A 73 -2.11 -14.78 8.68
C LEU A 73 -1.89 -14.00 7.38
N VAL A 74 -1.59 -14.69 6.28
CA VAL A 74 -1.47 -14.07 4.95
C VAL A 74 -2.78 -13.44 4.53
N ARG A 75 -3.90 -14.14 4.66
CA ARG A 75 -5.22 -13.67 4.21
C ARG A 75 -5.73 -12.49 5.04
N HIS A 76 -5.60 -12.57 6.36
CA HIS A 76 -6.25 -11.63 7.26
C HIS A 76 -5.36 -10.48 7.73
N VAL A 77 -4.05 -10.68 7.79
CA VAL A 77 -3.13 -9.67 8.30
C VAL A 77 -2.25 -9.09 7.19
N LEU A 78 -1.44 -9.91 6.53
CA LEU A 78 -0.45 -9.40 5.58
C LEU A 78 -1.08 -8.77 4.34
N SER A 79 -2.17 -9.36 3.82
CA SER A 79 -2.89 -8.79 2.67
C SER A 79 -3.67 -7.53 3.04
N ALA A 80 -3.98 -7.30 4.30
CA ALA A 80 -4.68 -6.10 4.75
C ALA A 80 -3.73 -4.90 4.97
N MET A 81 -2.47 -5.13 5.32
CA MET A 81 -1.51 -4.07 5.64
C MET A 81 -1.31 -3.03 4.51
N PRO A 82 -1.19 -3.42 3.22
CA PRO A 82 -1.01 -2.46 2.14
C PRO A 82 -2.31 -1.79 1.66
N VAL A 83 -3.50 -2.24 2.08
CA VAL A 83 -4.80 -1.79 1.56
C VAL A 83 -4.98 -0.28 1.69
N HIS A 84 -4.59 0.31 2.82
CA HIS A 84 -4.67 1.74 3.05
C HIS A 84 -3.89 2.55 2.00
N ILE A 85 -2.67 2.14 1.69
CA ILE A 85 -1.84 2.81 0.68
C ILE A 85 -2.36 2.50 -0.73
N LEU A 86 -2.78 1.25 -1.01
CA LEU A 86 -3.31 0.85 -2.31
C LEU A 86 -4.58 1.61 -2.70
N MET A 87 -5.38 2.02 -1.72
CA MET A 87 -6.59 2.80 -1.94
C MET A 87 -6.29 4.23 -2.42
N ALA A 88 -5.21 4.82 -1.91
CA ALA A 88 -4.88 6.23 -2.15
C ALA A 88 -3.82 6.42 -3.24
N ILE A 89 -2.87 5.50 -3.38
CA ILE A 89 -1.68 5.69 -4.22
C ILE A 89 -1.48 4.52 -5.17
N VAL A 90 -1.01 4.82 -6.39
CA VAL A 90 -0.52 3.80 -7.33
C VAL A 90 0.87 3.36 -6.90
N ILE A 91 0.97 2.18 -6.31
CA ILE A 91 2.24 1.61 -5.89
C ILE A 91 3.03 1.13 -7.11
N ASN A 92 4.34 1.43 -7.13
CA ASN A 92 5.23 0.92 -8.16
C ASN A 92 5.19 -0.62 -8.22
N PRO A 93 5.06 -1.22 -9.43
CA PRO A 93 5.04 -2.68 -9.59
C PRO A 93 6.22 -3.41 -8.96
N SER A 94 7.41 -2.80 -8.90
CA SER A 94 8.59 -3.40 -8.26
C SER A 94 8.39 -3.58 -6.76
N ILE A 95 7.78 -2.61 -6.08
CA ILE A 95 7.46 -2.70 -4.65
C ILE A 95 6.36 -3.74 -4.39
N LEU A 96 5.31 -3.77 -5.23
CA LEU A 96 4.27 -4.80 -5.12
C LEU A 96 4.86 -6.21 -5.30
N LYS A 97 5.72 -6.41 -6.29
CA LYS A 97 6.42 -7.68 -6.51
C LYS A 97 7.27 -8.07 -5.29
N LYS A 98 7.96 -7.09 -4.67
CA LYS A 98 8.74 -7.31 -3.45
C LYS A 98 7.86 -7.76 -2.28
N ILE A 99 6.73 -7.08 -2.05
CA ILE A 99 5.77 -7.45 -1.00
C ILE A 99 5.18 -8.84 -1.26
N MET A 100 4.73 -9.11 -2.48
CA MET A 100 4.17 -10.42 -2.85
C MET A 100 5.19 -11.56 -2.71
N ARG A 101 6.47 -11.30 -3.01
CA ARG A 101 7.55 -12.27 -2.78
C ARG A 101 7.68 -12.58 -1.28
N ILE A 102 7.73 -11.56 -0.43
CA ILE A 102 7.84 -11.73 1.03
C ILE A 102 6.66 -12.54 1.57
N ILE A 103 5.44 -12.25 1.14
CA ILE A 103 4.24 -12.98 1.55
C ILE A 103 4.29 -14.44 1.11
N ARG A 104 4.73 -14.70 -0.13
CA ARG A 104 4.87 -16.04 -0.68
C ARG A 104 5.93 -16.86 0.05
N ASP A 105 7.08 -16.25 0.32
CA ASP A 105 8.17 -16.91 1.04
C ASP A 105 7.76 -17.27 2.47
N PHE A 106 7.01 -16.39 3.14
CA PHE A 106 6.44 -16.69 4.44
C PHE A 106 5.42 -17.84 4.38
N LEU A 107 4.52 -17.83 3.42
CA LEU A 107 3.49 -18.87 3.29
C LEU A 107 4.11 -20.26 3.13
N TRP A 108 5.07 -20.41 2.22
CA TRP A 108 5.63 -21.71 1.87
C TRP A 108 6.71 -22.18 2.82
N HIS A 109 7.58 -21.30 3.25
CA HIS A 109 8.80 -21.66 4.00
C HIS A 109 8.77 -21.20 5.46
N GLY A 110 7.86 -20.30 5.85
CA GLY A 110 7.88 -19.69 7.17
C GLY A 110 9.11 -18.78 7.40
N ARG A 111 9.83 -18.40 6.35
CA ARG A 111 11.07 -17.60 6.40
C ARG A 111 10.93 -16.37 5.52
N ARG A 112 11.74 -15.33 5.82
CA ARG A 112 11.73 -14.05 5.08
C ARG A 112 12.35 -14.13 3.69
N ASN A 113 13.34 -14.99 3.52
CA ASN A 113 14.11 -15.16 2.29
C ASN A 113 14.25 -16.66 2.00
N ALA A 114 13.32 -17.22 1.25
CA ALA A 114 13.47 -18.54 0.71
C ALA A 114 14.18 -18.45 -0.64
N ARG A 115 15.09 -19.37 -0.91
CA ARG A 115 15.67 -19.53 -2.25
C ARG A 115 14.55 -19.86 -3.23
N SER A 116 14.52 -19.16 -4.34
CA SER A 116 13.59 -19.37 -5.46
C SER A 116 13.57 -20.84 -5.87
N GLY A 117 12.40 -21.43 -6.01
CA GLY A 117 12.23 -22.78 -6.57
C GLY A 117 11.32 -23.74 -5.82
N SER A 118 11.02 -23.50 -4.56
CA SER A 118 10.24 -24.44 -3.72
C SER A 118 8.75 -24.05 -3.56
N CYS A 119 8.20 -23.23 -4.46
CA CYS A 119 6.77 -22.88 -4.41
C CYS A 119 5.94 -23.99 -5.06
N LEU A 120 5.08 -24.66 -4.28
CA LEU A 120 4.25 -25.76 -4.77
C LEU A 120 3.21 -25.34 -5.80
N VAL A 121 2.76 -24.07 -5.76
CA VAL A 121 1.70 -23.55 -6.63
C VAL A 121 2.08 -22.14 -7.10
N SER A 122 1.75 -21.83 -8.36
CA SER A 122 1.94 -20.50 -8.92
C SER A 122 1.08 -19.44 -8.21
N TRP A 123 1.61 -18.22 -8.06
CA TRP A 123 0.92 -17.15 -7.35
C TRP A 123 -0.47 -16.81 -7.92
N PRO A 124 -0.67 -16.70 -9.23
CA PRO A 124 -2.01 -16.44 -9.79
C PRO A 124 -3.02 -17.52 -9.46
N ARG A 125 -2.59 -18.78 -9.40
CA ARG A 125 -3.48 -19.90 -9.03
C ARG A 125 -3.86 -19.84 -7.55
N LEU A 126 -2.94 -19.43 -6.70
CA LEU A 126 -3.14 -19.28 -5.27
C LEU A 126 -4.13 -18.13 -4.95
N CYS A 127 -4.10 -17.06 -5.77
CA CYS A 127 -4.99 -15.91 -5.63
C CYS A 127 -6.43 -16.17 -6.14
N ARG A 128 -6.72 -17.31 -6.77
CA ARG A 128 -8.09 -17.62 -7.19
C ARG A 128 -9.01 -17.77 -5.98
N PRO A 129 -10.32 -17.50 -6.14
CA PRO A 129 -11.32 -17.82 -5.14
C PRO A 129 -11.28 -19.32 -4.75
N ILE A 130 -11.70 -19.62 -3.54
CA ILE A 130 -11.67 -21.00 -3.01
C ILE A 130 -12.55 -21.91 -3.87
N GLU A 131 -13.70 -21.40 -4.34
CA GLU A 131 -14.66 -22.11 -5.20
C GLU A 131 -14.04 -22.56 -6.53
N PHE A 132 -12.97 -21.87 -6.98
CA PHE A 132 -12.23 -22.19 -8.19
C PHE A 132 -10.87 -22.87 -7.91
N GLY A 133 -10.74 -23.52 -6.75
CA GLY A 133 -9.55 -24.27 -6.37
C GLY A 133 -8.35 -23.42 -6.00
N GLY A 134 -8.54 -22.12 -5.69
CA GLY A 134 -7.53 -21.24 -5.13
C GLY A 134 -7.48 -21.27 -3.61
N LEU A 135 -6.56 -20.50 -3.02
CA LEU A 135 -6.48 -20.30 -1.57
C LEU A 135 -7.09 -18.97 -1.12
N GLY A 136 -7.72 -18.20 -2.01
CA GLY A 136 -8.39 -16.93 -1.69
C GLY A 136 -7.44 -15.87 -1.13
N VAL A 137 -6.16 -15.91 -1.47
CA VAL A 137 -5.19 -14.85 -1.14
C VAL A 137 -5.43 -13.66 -2.08
N ARG A 138 -5.47 -12.47 -1.53
CA ARG A 138 -5.69 -11.26 -2.34
C ARG A 138 -4.49 -10.97 -3.24
N ASP A 139 -4.73 -10.80 -4.53
CA ASP A 139 -3.75 -10.19 -5.42
C ASP A 139 -3.72 -8.68 -5.15
N LEU A 140 -2.58 -8.18 -4.68
CA LEU A 140 -2.44 -6.78 -4.27
C LEU A 140 -2.55 -5.82 -5.46
N TYR A 141 -2.17 -6.24 -6.67
CA TYR A 141 -2.29 -5.42 -7.87
C TYR A 141 -3.75 -5.22 -8.24
N LEU A 142 -4.52 -6.31 -8.35
CA LEU A 142 -5.95 -6.26 -8.63
C LEU A 142 -6.72 -5.56 -7.52
N THR A 143 -6.37 -5.81 -6.26
CA THR A 143 -6.95 -5.12 -5.11
C THR A 143 -6.75 -3.61 -5.21
N GLY A 144 -5.55 -3.15 -5.57
CA GLY A 144 -5.26 -1.73 -5.74
C GLY A 144 -6.08 -1.09 -6.86
N ILE A 145 -6.27 -1.77 -7.99
CA ILE A 145 -7.13 -1.31 -9.09
C ILE A 145 -8.59 -1.21 -8.60
N SER A 146 -9.13 -2.27 -8.03
CA SER A 146 -10.52 -2.32 -7.58
C SER A 146 -10.85 -1.23 -6.56
N LEU A 147 -9.95 -0.99 -5.60
CA LEU A 147 -10.11 0.07 -4.60
C LEU A 147 -10.14 1.47 -5.22
N ARG A 148 -9.31 1.72 -6.24
CA ARG A 148 -9.29 3.01 -6.95
C ARG A 148 -10.48 3.18 -7.90
N CYS A 149 -10.92 2.12 -8.56
CA CYS A 149 -12.13 2.14 -9.39
C CYS A 149 -13.37 2.56 -8.59
N ARG A 150 -13.41 2.28 -7.28
CA ARG A 150 -14.46 2.77 -6.39
C ARG A 150 -14.62 4.29 -6.43
N TRP A 151 -13.54 5.05 -6.52
CA TRP A 151 -13.59 6.50 -6.58
C TRP A 151 -14.24 7.00 -7.88
N LEU A 152 -13.92 6.36 -9.01
CA LEU A 152 -14.55 6.66 -10.30
C LEU A 152 -16.04 6.33 -10.28
N TRP A 153 -16.40 5.19 -9.70
CA TRP A 153 -17.79 4.79 -9.55
C TRP A 153 -18.58 5.78 -8.66
N LEU A 154 -18.03 6.16 -7.52
CA LEU A 154 -18.64 7.14 -6.63
C LEU A 154 -18.78 8.52 -7.30
N LYS A 155 -17.81 8.93 -8.11
CA LYS A 155 -17.90 10.15 -8.90
C LYS A 155 -19.07 10.11 -9.90
N ALA A 156 -19.30 8.96 -10.52
CA ALA A 156 -20.38 8.79 -11.50
C ALA A 156 -21.78 8.69 -10.86
N THR A 157 -21.86 8.13 -9.64
CA THR A 157 -23.15 7.79 -9.02
C THR A 157 -23.61 8.76 -7.93
N ASP A 158 -22.70 9.57 -7.38
CA ASP A 158 -23.00 10.44 -6.23
C ASP A 158 -22.52 11.88 -6.48
N PRO A 159 -23.38 12.75 -7.10
CA PRO A 159 -23.05 14.15 -7.39
C PRO A 159 -22.83 15.01 -6.14
N ALA A 160 -23.32 14.59 -4.98
CA ALA A 160 -23.17 15.33 -3.73
C ALA A 160 -21.76 15.28 -3.15
N ARG A 161 -20.86 14.48 -3.71
CA ARG A 161 -19.48 14.36 -3.22
C ARG A 161 -18.66 15.63 -3.50
N PRO A 162 -17.88 16.11 -2.53
CA PRO A 162 -17.06 17.31 -2.70
C PRO A 162 -16.09 17.26 -3.88
N TRP A 163 -15.63 16.06 -4.26
CA TRP A 163 -14.69 15.84 -5.36
C TRP A 163 -15.36 15.55 -6.72
N HIS A 164 -16.70 15.57 -6.79
CA HIS A 164 -17.41 15.28 -8.05
C HIS A 164 -16.95 16.18 -9.21
N HIS A 165 -16.70 17.46 -8.91
CA HIS A 165 -16.28 18.46 -9.90
C HIS A 165 -14.78 18.41 -10.24
N LEU A 166 -13.96 17.63 -9.52
CA LEU A 166 -12.55 17.51 -9.82
C LEU A 166 -12.33 16.74 -11.12
N GLN A 167 -11.57 17.33 -12.04
CA GLN A 167 -11.08 16.60 -13.22
C GLN A 167 -10.02 15.62 -12.76
N LEU A 168 -10.31 14.31 -12.92
CA LEU A 168 -9.33 13.26 -12.68
C LEU A 168 -8.46 13.12 -13.94
N PRO A 169 -7.14 13.09 -13.78
CA PRO A 169 -6.21 12.92 -14.90
C PRO A 169 -6.34 11.55 -15.58
#